data_7ba71bca51c9f3fd2a00f4455460a573
#
_entry.id   7ba71bca51c9f3fd2a00f4455460a573
#
_cell.length_a   1.000
_cell.length_b   1.000
_cell.length_c   1.000
_cell.angle_alpha   90.00
_cell.angle_beta   90.00
_cell.angle_gamma   90.00
#
_symmetry.space_group_name_H-M   'P 1'
#
loop_
_entity.id
_entity.type
_entity.pdbx_description
1 polymer ?
#
loop_
_entity_poly.entity_id
_entity_poly.type
_entity_poly.pdbx_seq_one_letter_code
_entity_poly.pdbx_strand_id
1 'polypeptide(L)'
;DNGGAAGYGAPNPTSTDGVSNAKRDYSRVLEFDPITLEIKWQYPAPGPGMARLYSAFVCSAQRLPNGNTLITEGSGGRIIEVTPEHEIVWEYVSPYVHRAMKFTLIYRAYRVPYDWAPLPKPEEKAVPRIDNSKFRVRGRK
;
A
#
# COMPACT_ATOMS: atom_id res chain seq x y z
N ASP A 1 0.64 -4.67 8.44
CA ASP A 1 -0.46 -4.49 9.38
C ASP A 1 -1.70 -4.02 8.63
N ASN A 2 -2.63 -4.94 8.40
CA ASN A 2 -3.83 -4.68 7.61
C ASN A 2 -4.85 -3.85 8.38
N GLY A 3 -5.68 -3.11 7.66
CA GLY A 3 -6.86 -2.44 8.19
C GLY A 3 -8.07 -3.37 8.35
N GLY A 4 -9.24 -2.80 8.58
CA GLY A 4 -10.49 -3.52 8.68
C GLY A 4 -10.65 -4.36 9.95
N ALA A 5 -11.38 -5.45 9.85
CA ALA A 5 -11.58 -6.39 10.94
C ALA A 5 -10.32 -7.24 11.12
N ALA A 6 -9.27 -6.67 11.72
CA ALA A 6 -8.08 -7.42 12.07
C ALA A 6 -8.44 -8.39 13.20
N GLY A 7 -8.41 -9.69 12.95
CA GLY A 7 -8.72 -10.74 13.92
C GLY A 7 -7.75 -10.90 15.10
N TYR A 8 -6.88 -9.91 15.32
CA TYR A 8 -5.86 -9.90 16.36
C TYR A 8 -6.15 -8.90 17.49
N GLY A 9 -7.29 -8.22 17.46
CA GLY A 9 -7.72 -7.38 18.57
C GLY A 9 -8.24 -8.20 19.74
N ALA A 10 -8.09 -7.70 20.96
CA ALA A 10 -8.75 -8.30 22.12
C ALA A 10 -10.28 -8.40 21.86
N PRO A 11 -10.93 -9.49 22.30
CA PRO A 11 -12.37 -9.61 22.19
C PRO A 11 -13.05 -8.38 22.80
N ASN A 12 -14.06 -7.84 22.13
CA ASN A 12 -14.88 -6.79 22.72
C ASN A 12 -15.82 -7.41 23.78
N PRO A 13 -15.65 -7.11 25.07
CA PRO A 13 -16.46 -7.72 26.14
C PRO A 13 -17.94 -7.32 26.07
N THR A 14 -18.27 -6.28 25.28
CA THR A 14 -19.67 -5.82 25.07
C THR A 14 -20.30 -6.42 23.82
N SER A 15 -19.53 -7.19 23.04
CA SER A 15 -20.05 -7.88 21.86
C SER A 15 -20.72 -9.18 22.26
N THR A 16 -21.94 -9.41 21.77
CA THR A 16 -22.74 -10.60 22.08
C THR A 16 -22.13 -11.90 21.54
N ASP A 17 -21.27 -11.81 20.54
CA ASP A 17 -20.57 -12.94 19.89
C ASP A 17 -19.07 -13.00 20.24
N GLY A 18 -18.59 -12.10 21.10
CA GLY A 18 -17.19 -12.03 21.49
C GLY A 18 -16.23 -11.54 20.40
N VAL A 19 -16.74 -11.16 19.23
CA VAL A 19 -15.92 -10.67 18.13
C VAL A 19 -15.53 -9.22 18.37
N SER A 20 -14.27 -8.87 18.13
CA SER A 20 -13.84 -7.47 18.17
C SER A 20 -14.49 -6.68 17.04
N ASN A 21 -15.33 -5.70 17.38
CA ASN A 21 -15.94 -4.78 16.43
C ASN A 21 -15.02 -3.58 16.10
N ALA A 22 -13.82 -3.53 16.69
CA ALA A 22 -12.84 -2.49 16.39
C ALA A 22 -12.31 -2.69 14.97
N LYS A 23 -12.86 -1.93 14.02
CA LYS A 23 -12.37 -1.85 12.65
C LYS A 23 -11.39 -0.69 12.56
N ARG A 24 -10.18 -1.00 12.08
CA ARG A 24 -9.23 0.04 11.72
C ARG A 24 -9.52 0.52 10.30
N ASP A 25 -9.60 1.81 10.13
CA ASP A 25 -9.83 2.48 8.84
C ASP A 25 -8.52 2.80 8.09
N TYR A 26 -7.39 2.27 8.56
CA TYR A 26 -6.07 2.42 7.97
C TYR A 26 -5.28 1.12 8.02
N SER A 27 -4.35 0.99 7.10
CA SER A 27 -3.26 0.01 7.12
C SER A 27 -1.93 0.74 7.33
N ARG A 28 -0.90 0.00 7.71
CA ARG A 28 0.44 0.56 7.84
C ARG A 28 1.51 -0.49 7.54
N VAL A 29 2.62 -0.02 7.02
CA VAL A 29 3.87 -0.79 6.93
C VAL A 29 4.74 -0.38 8.10
N LEU A 30 5.29 -1.37 8.79
CA LEU A 30 6.15 -1.17 9.95
C LEU A 30 7.50 -1.83 9.69
N GLU A 31 8.56 -1.11 9.99
CA GLU A 31 9.91 -1.65 10.17
C GLU A 31 10.29 -1.47 11.63
N PHE A 32 10.62 -2.55 12.30
CA PHE A 32 10.92 -2.52 13.73
C PHE A 32 12.13 -3.43 14.05
N ASP A 33 12.79 -3.11 15.12
CA ASP A 33 13.83 -3.95 15.69
C ASP A 33 13.18 -5.19 16.32
N PRO A 34 13.55 -6.42 15.92
CA PRO A 34 12.89 -7.63 16.41
C PRO A 34 13.20 -7.97 17.87
N ILE A 35 14.23 -7.37 18.46
CA ILE A 35 14.64 -7.61 19.85
C ILE A 35 13.98 -6.57 20.76
N THR A 36 14.08 -5.29 20.42
CA THR A 36 13.56 -4.18 21.26
C THR A 36 12.11 -3.84 20.94
N LEU A 37 11.58 -4.29 19.81
CA LEU A 37 10.28 -3.93 19.24
C LEU A 37 10.12 -2.43 18.95
N GLU A 38 11.22 -1.70 18.95
CA GLU A 38 11.21 -0.29 18.59
C GLU A 38 10.90 -0.10 17.10
N ILE A 39 9.90 0.74 16.79
CA ILE A 39 9.55 1.08 15.41
C ILE A 39 10.62 2.04 14.88
N LYS A 40 11.36 1.60 13.86
CA LYS A 40 12.39 2.38 13.18
C LYS A 40 11.83 3.21 12.03
N TRP A 41 10.80 2.71 11.36
CA TRP A 41 10.12 3.40 10.28
C TRP A 41 8.67 2.92 10.16
N GLN A 42 7.79 3.81 9.74
CA GLN A 42 6.38 3.50 9.51
C GLN A 42 5.85 4.27 8.31
N TYR A 43 5.05 3.62 7.47
CA TYR A 43 4.30 4.29 6.41
C TYR A 43 2.79 3.94 6.52
N PRO A 44 1.87 4.90 6.42
CA PRO A 44 2.10 6.35 6.39
C PRO A 44 2.70 6.89 7.69
N ALA A 45 3.31 8.09 7.64
CA ALA A 45 3.76 8.76 8.84
C ALA A 45 2.57 9.00 9.79
N PRO A 46 2.71 8.81 11.10
CA PRO A 46 1.64 9.08 12.04
C PRO A 46 1.34 10.59 12.10
N GLY A 47 0.07 10.97 12.14
CA GLY A 47 -0.32 12.35 12.34
C GLY A 47 -1.52 12.81 11.50
N PRO A 48 -2.02 14.03 11.73
CA PRO A 48 -3.09 14.61 10.94
C PRO A 48 -2.63 14.85 9.49
N GLY A 49 -3.50 14.53 8.53
CA GLY A 49 -3.16 14.62 7.10
C GLY A 49 -2.45 13.40 6.52
N MET A 50 -2.38 12.34 7.27
CA MET A 50 -1.81 11.07 6.87
C MET A 50 -2.33 10.59 5.51
N ALA A 51 -1.42 10.30 4.59
CA ALA A 51 -1.78 9.64 3.33
C ALA A 51 -2.54 8.33 3.65
N ARG A 52 -3.68 8.11 3.02
CA ARG A 52 -4.45 6.90 3.29
C ARG A 52 -3.79 5.71 2.62
N LEU A 53 -3.34 4.76 3.42
CA LEU A 53 -3.04 3.40 3.00
C LEU A 53 -4.11 2.50 3.61
N TYR A 54 -4.81 1.74 2.78
CA TYR A 54 -5.82 0.83 3.28
C TYR A 54 -5.90 -0.46 2.46
N SER A 55 -5.64 -1.58 3.12
CA SER A 55 -5.92 -2.90 2.59
C SER A 55 -6.43 -3.78 3.72
N ALA A 56 -7.67 -4.24 3.61
CA ALA A 56 -8.28 -5.08 4.63
C ALA A 56 -7.65 -6.48 4.66
N PHE A 57 -7.12 -6.92 3.53
CA PHE A 57 -6.48 -8.22 3.33
C PHE A 57 -5.54 -8.12 2.10
N VAL A 58 -4.66 -9.06 1.95
CA VAL A 58 -3.66 -9.17 0.88
C VAL A 58 -2.87 -7.87 0.67
N CYS A 59 -1.67 -7.85 1.18
CA CYS A 59 -0.73 -6.77 1.01
C CYS A 59 0.69 -7.29 1.17
N SER A 60 1.66 -6.50 0.74
CA SER A 60 3.06 -6.79 0.94
C SER A 60 3.87 -5.50 1.01
N ALA A 61 5.03 -5.59 1.61
CA ALA A 61 6.03 -4.54 1.57
C ALA A 61 7.40 -5.17 1.29
N GLN A 62 8.20 -4.47 0.52
CA GLN A 62 9.58 -4.86 0.20
C GLN A 62 10.47 -3.63 0.29
N ARG A 63 11.50 -3.68 1.16
CA ARG A 63 12.56 -2.69 1.15
C ARG A 63 13.43 -2.91 -0.08
N LEU A 64 13.64 -1.86 -0.86
CA LEU A 64 14.42 -1.89 -2.08
C LEU A 64 15.89 -1.49 -1.81
N PRO A 65 16.84 -1.89 -2.69
CA PRO A 65 18.25 -1.54 -2.53
C PRO A 65 18.55 -0.04 -2.52
N ASN A 66 17.67 0.78 -3.16
CA ASN A 66 17.78 2.24 -3.16
C ASN A 66 17.26 2.91 -1.87
N GLY A 67 16.82 2.13 -0.88
CA GLY A 67 16.25 2.62 0.37
C GLY A 67 14.74 2.86 0.35
N ASN A 68 14.11 2.88 -0.82
CA ASN A 68 12.66 3.01 -0.95
C ASN A 68 11.93 1.73 -0.49
N THR A 69 10.63 1.83 -0.32
CA THR A 69 9.77 0.68 0.00
C THR A 69 8.69 0.52 -1.06
N LEU A 70 8.67 -0.65 -1.69
CA LEU A 70 7.56 -1.06 -2.56
C LEU A 70 6.43 -1.60 -1.69
N ILE A 71 5.24 -1.04 -1.82
CA ILE A 71 4.06 -1.40 -1.02
C ILE A 71 2.94 -1.83 -1.95
N THR A 72 2.37 -3.01 -1.68
CA THR A 72 1.17 -3.48 -2.37
C THR A 72 -0.04 -3.20 -1.48
N GLU A 73 -0.91 -2.30 -1.91
CA GLU A 73 -2.24 -2.05 -1.36
C GLU A 73 -3.24 -2.95 -2.09
N GLY A 74 -3.22 -4.23 -1.70
CA GLY A 74 -3.75 -5.31 -2.54
C GLY A 74 -5.25 -5.29 -2.74
N SER A 75 -6.04 -4.96 -1.71
CA SER A 75 -7.50 -4.92 -1.81
C SER A 75 -8.03 -3.81 -2.73
N GLY A 76 -7.21 -2.78 -2.97
CA GLY A 76 -7.51 -1.70 -3.92
C GLY A 76 -6.85 -1.88 -5.30
N GLY A 77 -6.02 -2.92 -5.47
CA GLY A 77 -5.31 -3.16 -6.73
C GLY A 77 -4.23 -2.11 -7.04
N ARG A 78 -3.63 -1.53 -6.00
CA ARG A 78 -2.64 -0.44 -6.09
C ARG A 78 -1.28 -0.91 -5.61
N ILE A 79 -0.22 -0.47 -6.29
CA ILE A 79 1.17 -0.65 -5.86
C ILE A 79 1.82 0.72 -5.85
N ILE A 80 2.55 1.04 -4.80
CA ILE A 80 3.29 2.29 -4.68
C ILE A 80 4.75 2.02 -4.30
N GLU A 81 5.64 2.90 -4.71
CA GLU A 81 7.00 2.99 -4.19
C GLU A 81 7.14 4.30 -3.42
N VAL A 82 7.57 4.21 -2.17
CA VAL A 82 7.71 5.37 -1.28
C VAL A 82 9.16 5.52 -0.83
N THR A 83 9.60 6.76 -0.69
CA THR A 83 10.91 7.08 -0.13
C THR A 83 10.93 6.89 1.40
N PRO A 84 12.13 6.88 2.05
CA PRO A 84 12.21 6.93 3.50
C PRO A 84 11.48 8.14 4.12
N GLU A 85 11.39 9.24 3.38
CA GLU A 85 10.72 10.49 3.77
C GLU A 85 9.21 10.49 3.47
N HIS A 86 8.65 9.32 3.08
CA HIS A 86 7.22 9.09 2.82
C HIS A 86 6.67 9.71 1.52
N GLU A 87 7.54 10.10 0.58
CA GLU A 87 7.10 10.57 -0.73
C GLU A 87 6.79 9.39 -1.66
N ILE A 88 5.65 9.44 -2.33
CA ILE A 88 5.31 8.47 -3.39
C ILE A 88 6.05 8.88 -4.65
N VAL A 89 6.99 8.04 -5.10
CA VAL A 89 7.82 8.30 -6.28
C VAL A 89 7.40 7.46 -7.48
N TRP A 90 6.60 6.44 -7.26
CA TRP A 90 6.04 5.61 -8.32
C TRP A 90 4.70 5.00 -7.87
N GLU A 91 3.77 4.85 -8.80
CA GLU A 91 2.46 4.29 -8.56
C GLU A 91 1.97 3.48 -9.77
N TYR A 92 1.35 2.35 -9.48
CA TYR A 92 0.62 1.54 -10.43
C TYR A 92 -0.78 1.23 -9.88
N VAL A 93 -1.80 1.41 -10.71
CA VAL A 93 -3.17 0.99 -10.41
C VAL A 93 -3.58 -0.05 -11.44
N SER A 94 -4.03 -1.20 -10.97
CA SER A 94 -4.44 -2.30 -11.85
C SER A 94 -5.69 -1.91 -12.66
N PRO A 95 -5.63 -1.98 -13.99
CA PRO A 95 -6.81 -1.76 -14.83
C PRO A 95 -7.73 -2.99 -14.89
N TYR A 96 -7.32 -4.11 -14.31
CA TYR A 96 -8.04 -5.37 -14.40
C TYR A 96 -9.04 -5.50 -13.25
N VAL A 97 -10.32 -5.52 -13.60
CA VAL A 97 -11.43 -5.68 -12.65
C VAL A 97 -11.99 -7.09 -12.74
N HIS A 98 -12.11 -7.76 -11.60
CA HIS A 98 -12.75 -9.07 -11.54
C HIS A 98 -14.24 -8.94 -11.93
N ARG A 99 -14.67 -9.66 -12.99
CA ARG A 99 -16.00 -9.46 -13.60
C ARG A 99 -17.17 -9.68 -12.64
N ALA A 100 -17.11 -10.73 -11.84
CA ALA A 100 -18.21 -11.07 -10.92
C ALA A 100 -18.16 -10.23 -9.63
N MET A 101 -16.99 -10.03 -9.05
CA MET A 101 -16.84 -9.36 -7.74
C MET A 101 -16.71 -7.85 -7.84
N LYS A 102 -16.52 -7.30 -9.05
CA LYS A 102 -16.45 -5.85 -9.34
C LYS A 102 -15.38 -5.09 -8.55
N PHE A 103 -14.28 -5.75 -8.21
CA PHE A 103 -13.12 -5.11 -7.58
C PHE A 103 -11.81 -5.52 -8.27
N THR A 104 -10.78 -4.73 -8.08
CA THR A 104 -9.41 -5.05 -8.45
C THR A 104 -8.70 -5.68 -7.27
N LEU A 105 -7.83 -6.64 -7.54
CA LEU A 105 -7.05 -7.31 -6.50
C LEU A 105 -5.63 -7.56 -6.99
N ILE A 106 -4.65 -7.19 -6.17
CA ILE A 106 -3.26 -7.60 -6.33
C ILE A 106 -2.84 -8.31 -5.05
N TYR A 107 -2.54 -9.61 -5.15
CA TYR A 107 -2.17 -10.38 -3.97
C TYR A 107 -0.84 -9.89 -3.38
N ARG A 108 0.18 -9.72 -4.24
CA ARG A 108 1.53 -9.32 -3.86
C ARG A 108 2.31 -8.83 -5.08
N ALA A 109 3.20 -7.88 -4.88
CA ALA A 109 4.16 -7.44 -5.88
C ALA A 109 5.59 -7.51 -5.33
N TYR A 110 6.53 -7.80 -6.22
CA TYR A 110 7.96 -7.77 -5.94
C TYR A 110 8.69 -7.02 -7.04
N ARG A 111 9.68 -6.24 -6.66
CA ARG A 111 10.72 -5.75 -7.54
C ARG A 111 11.83 -6.79 -7.58
N VAL A 112 12.13 -7.30 -8.76
CA VAL A 112 13.22 -8.25 -8.98
C VAL A 112 14.34 -7.58 -9.77
N PRO A 113 15.60 -8.00 -9.59
CA PRO A 113 16.72 -7.51 -10.42
C PRO A 113 16.51 -7.85 -11.91
N TYR A 114 17.08 -7.06 -12.79
CA TYR A 114 16.96 -7.28 -14.24
C TYR A 114 17.61 -8.58 -14.73
N ASP A 115 18.54 -9.13 -13.98
CA ASP A 115 19.21 -10.40 -14.26
C ASP A 115 18.49 -11.62 -13.68
N TRP A 116 17.39 -11.40 -12.95
CA TRP A 116 16.60 -12.49 -12.36
C TRP A 116 15.94 -13.39 -13.40
N ALA A 117 15.61 -12.84 -14.57
CA ALA A 117 15.02 -13.59 -15.68
C ALA A 117 15.77 -13.24 -16.98
N PRO A 118 15.87 -14.18 -17.95
CA PRO A 118 16.54 -13.93 -19.22
C PRO A 118 15.68 -13.05 -20.17
N LEU A 119 15.23 -11.94 -19.67
CA LEU A 119 14.45 -10.95 -20.41
C LEU A 119 15.36 -9.80 -20.84
N PRO A 120 15.11 -9.19 -22.02
CA PRO A 120 15.84 -7.99 -22.39
C PRO A 120 15.62 -6.89 -21.34
N LYS A 121 16.72 -6.26 -20.93
CA LYS A 121 16.67 -5.14 -20.00
C LYS A 121 15.84 -4.00 -20.64
N PRO A 122 14.74 -3.57 -20.02
CA PRO A 122 13.95 -2.49 -20.58
C PRO A 122 14.74 -1.18 -20.56
N GLU A 123 14.49 -0.33 -21.54
CA GLU A 123 14.98 1.03 -21.51
C GLU A 123 14.26 1.81 -20.40
N GLU A 124 15.03 2.28 -19.43
CA GLU A 124 14.48 3.14 -18.38
C GLU A 124 14.29 4.55 -18.93
N LYS A 125 13.05 5.01 -18.91
CA LYS A 125 12.70 6.38 -19.29
C LYS A 125 12.16 7.11 -18.09
N ALA A 126 12.73 8.27 -17.79
CA ALA A 126 12.13 9.17 -16.82
C ALA A 126 10.77 9.64 -17.34
N VAL A 127 9.72 9.40 -16.58
CA VAL A 127 8.39 9.93 -16.89
C VAL A 127 8.35 11.38 -16.43
N PRO A 128 8.03 12.34 -17.32
CA PRO A 128 7.91 13.74 -16.92
C PRO A 128 6.79 13.89 -15.89
N ARG A 129 6.96 14.79 -14.93
CA ARG A 129 5.90 15.12 -13.98
C ARG A 129 4.65 15.57 -14.73
N ILE A 130 3.51 15.01 -14.38
CA ILE A 130 2.22 15.43 -14.93
C ILE A 130 1.92 16.83 -14.40
N ASP A 131 1.73 17.79 -15.31
CA ASP A 131 1.28 19.13 -14.96
C ASP A 131 -0.21 19.12 -14.63
N ASN A 132 -0.52 18.94 -13.35
CA ASN A 132 -1.89 18.92 -12.86
C ASN A 132 -2.57 20.31 -12.85
N SER A 133 -1.84 21.40 -13.11
CA SER A 133 -2.41 22.76 -13.14
C SER A 133 -3.45 22.92 -14.26
N LYS A 134 -3.34 22.11 -15.31
CA LYS A 134 -4.25 22.09 -16.47
C LYS A 134 -5.38 21.08 -16.34
N PHE A 135 -5.42 20.30 -15.26
CA PHE A 135 -6.46 19.30 -15.03
C PHE A 135 -7.75 19.98 -14.55
N ARG A 136 -8.70 20.14 -15.46
CA ARG A 136 -10.03 20.67 -15.14
C ARG A 136 -11.05 19.54 -15.17
N VAL A 137 -11.63 19.23 -14.02
CA VAL A 137 -12.83 18.40 -13.97
C VAL A 137 -13.96 19.21 -14.63
N ARG A 138 -14.46 18.77 -15.77
CA ARG A 138 -15.65 19.37 -16.36
C ARG A 138 -16.83 19.08 -15.43
N GLY A 139 -17.35 20.11 -14.77
CA GLY A 139 -18.59 19.99 -14.02
C GLY A 139 -19.71 19.50 -14.97
N ARG A 140 -20.49 18.53 -14.52
CA ARG A 140 -21.77 18.21 -15.21
C ARG A 140 -22.62 19.48 -15.22
N LYS A 141 -23.05 19.91 -16.42
CA LYS A 141 -24.15 20.86 -16.57
C LYS A 141 -25.46 20.17 -16.19
#